data_8b329fa2e5707c97af134eecb3abda10
#
_entry.id   8b329fa2e5707c97af134eecb3abda10
#
_cell.length_a   1.000
_cell.length_b   1.000
_cell.length_c   1.000
_cell.angle_alpha   90.00
_cell.angle_beta   90.00
_cell.angle_gamma   90.00
#
_symmetry.space_group_name_H-M   'P 1'
#
loop_
_entity.id
_entity.type
_entity.pdbx_description
1 polymer ?
#
loop_
_entity_poly.entity_id
_entity_poly.type
_entity_poly.pdbx_seq_one_letter_code
_entity_poly.pdbx_strand_id
1 'polypeptide(L)'
;MSVNECQILINQFEKSKHCEGSTNKGVVPEEKRCIQLIGPRFSDASVISGIIESALSDCMIKYKEKYSDALSNINWWKLADEYSFQKYDGENDGYKAWHCEHGTGSSSYRILAWMIYLNDAKSGTEFRHYPTIRAKMGRCVIWPAAWTHLHKGVTPNEGLKYIITGWFSHF
;
A
#
# COMPACT_ATOMS: atom_id res chain seq x y z
N MET A 1 -1.53 12.07 -6.35
CA MET A 1 -2.41 11.42 -7.36
C MET A 1 -3.69 12.22 -7.48
N SER A 2 -4.15 12.50 -8.67
CA SER A 2 -5.37 13.26 -8.94
C SER A 2 -6.64 12.42 -8.75
N VAL A 3 -7.80 13.09 -8.67
CA VAL A 3 -9.11 12.42 -8.56
C VAL A 3 -9.38 11.52 -9.78
N ASN A 4 -9.05 12.00 -10.97
CA ASN A 4 -9.25 11.25 -12.21
C ASN A 4 -8.40 9.97 -12.25
N GLU A 5 -7.13 10.05 -11.86
CA GLU A 5 -6.25 8.88 -11.78
C GLU A 5 -6.75 7.85 -10.75
N CYS A 6 -7.20 8.29 -9.58
CA CYS A 6 -7.80 7.41 -8.59
C CYS A 6 -9.03 6.67 -9.17
N GLN A 7 -9.90 7.38 -9.89
CA GLN A 7 -11.08 6.79 -10.50
C GLN A 7 -10.74 5.78 -11.61
N ILE A 8 -9.71 6.07 -12.43
CA ILE A 8 -9.21 5.11 -13.43
C ILE A 8 -8.76 3.81 -12.74
N LEU A 9 -7.99 3.93 -11.65
CA LEU A 9 -7.51 2.78 -10.91
C LEU A 9 -8.65 1.96 -10.28
N ILE A 10 -9.63 2.62 -9.64
CA ILE A 10 -10.82 1.94 -9.09
C ILE A 10 -11.59 1.21 -10.19
N ASN A 11 -11.85 1.88 -11.31
CA ASN A 11 -12.57 1.27 -12.43
C ASN A 11 -11.83 0.06 -13.01
N GLN A 12 -10.52 0.09 -13.06
CA GLN A 12 -9.71 -1.04 -13.50
C GLN A 12 -9.78 -2.19 -12.49
N PHE A 13 -9.72 -1.88 -11.18
CA PHE A 13 -9.88 -2.89 -10.14
C PHE A 13 -11.24 -3.60 -10.29
N GLU A 14 -12.35 -2.85 -10.37
CA GLU A 14 -13.71 -3.41 -10.44
C GLU A 14 -13.95 -4.30 -11.68
N LYS A 15 -13.20 -4.06 -12.76
CA LYS A 15 -13.28 -4.87 -14.00
C LYS A 15 -12.37 -6.11 -13.97
N SER A 16 -11.49 -6.22 -12.98
CA SER A 16 -10.50 -7.28 -12.89
C SER A 16 -11.02 -8.49 -12.12
N LYS A 17 -10.37 -9.64 -12.30
CA LYS A 17 -10.65 -10.83 -11.48
C LYS A 17 -9.98 -10.70 -10.12
N HIS A 18 -10.76 -10.81 -9.06
CA HIS A 18 -10.31 -10.64 -7.68
C HIS A 18 -10.08 -11.98 -6.98
N CYS A 19 -9.33 -11.92 -5.87
CA CYS A 19 -9.20 -13.00 -4.90
C CYS A 19 -9.43 -12.47 -3.47
N GLU A 20 -9.58 -13.37 -2.51
CA GLU A 20 -9.63 -13.01 -1.10
C GLU A 20 -8.29 -12.46 -0.62
N GLY A 21 -8.35 -11.53 0.35
CA GLY A 21 -7.17 -10.95 0.97
C GLY A 21 -6.34 -12.00 1.70
N SER A 22 -5.02 -12.00 1.43
CA SER A 22 -4.09 -12.93 2.05
C SER A 22 -2.96 -12.20 2.79
N THR A 23 -2.36 -12.90 3.73
CA THR A 23 -1.13 -12.54 4.46
C THR A 23 -0.03 -13.53 4.08
N ASN A 24 1.15 -13.41 4.68
CA ASN A 24 2.20 -14.43 4.58
C ASN A 24 1.82 -15.81 5.14
N LYS A 25 0.73 -15.89 5.91
CA LYS A 25 0.14 -17.13 6.44
C LYS A 25 -0.97 -17.71 5.54
N GLY A 26 -1.22 -17.09 4.39
CA GLY A 26 -2.35 -17.38 3.52
C GLY A 26 -3.58 -16.55 3.83
N VAL A 27 -4.77 -17.07 3.51
CA VAL A 27 -6.05 -16.41 3.79
C VAL A 27 -6.42 -16.63 5.25
N VAL A 28 -6.37 -15.56 6.05
CA VAL A 28 -6.72 -15.55 7.49
C VAL A 28 -7.67 -14.37 7.73
N PRO A 29 -9.00 -14.57 7.59
CA PRO A 29 -10.00 -13.50 7.64
C PRO A 29 -10.02 -12.71 8.96
N GLU A 30 -9.61 -13.34 10.07
CA GLU A 30 -9.51 -12.70 11.38
C GLU A 30 -8.38 -11.65 11.42
N GLU A 31 -7.30 -11.88 10.66
CA GLU A 31 -6.17 -10.97 10.54
C GLU A 31 -6.38 -9.95 9.43
N LYS A 32 -6.80 -10.42 8.24
CA LYS A 32 -7.02 -9.59 7.05
C LYS A 32 -8.23 -10.08 6.27
N ARG A 33 -9.24 -9.23 6.16
CA ARG A 33 -10.41 -9.47 5.32
C ARG A 33 -10.58 -8.34 4.33
N CYS A 34 -10.48 -8.65 3.06
CA CYS A 34 -10.69 -7.74 1.94
C CYS A 34 -10.82 -8.52 0.63
N ILE A 35 -11.24 -7.86 -0.42
CA ILE A 35 -11.05 -8.33 -1.79
C ILE A 35 -9.78 -7.70 -2.32
N GLN A 36 -8.92 -8.49 -2.97
CA GLN A 36 -7.67 -7.98 -3.51
C GLN A 36 -7.41 -8.45 -4.95
N LEU A 37 -6.60 -7.66 -5.64
CA LEU A 37 -5.92 -8.01 -6.86
C LEU A 37 -4.43 -7.91 -6.57
N ILE A 38 -3.73 -9.04 -6.57
CA ILE A 38 -2.27 -9.06 -6.52
C ILE A 38 -1.81 -8.78 -7.95
N GLY A 39 -1.19 -7.65 -8.09
CA GLY A 39 -1.16 -6.89 -9.29
C GLY A 39 -0.42 -7.42 -10.47
N PRO A 40 -0.65 -6.81 -11.61
CA PRO A 40 0.29 -6.91 -12.70
C PRO A 40 1.64 -6.35 -12.26
N ARG A 41 2.70 -6.91 -12.76
CA ARG A 41 4.05 -6.39 -12.55
C ARG A 41 4.15 -5.01 -13.19
N PHE A 42 4.90 -4.11 -12.59
CA PHE A 42 5.22 -2.82 -13.21
C PHE A 42 5.92 -2.97 -14.57
N SER A 43 6.55 -4.14 -14.82
CA SER A 43 7.12 -4.49 -16.13
C SER A 43 6.09 -4.62 -17.26
N ASP A 44 4.83 -4.82 -16.94
CA ASP A 44 3.76 -4.83 -17.93
C ASP A 44 3.36 -3.37 -18.18
N ALA A 45 4.06 -2.72 -19.13
CA ALA A 45 3.88 -1.32 -19.50
C ALA A 45 2.40 -1.01 -19.78
N SER A 46 1.65 -0.70 -18.73
CA SER A 46 0.24 -0.38 -18.77
C SER A 46 0.04 1.07 -18.32
N VAL A 47 -1.08 1.67 -18.72
CA VAL A 47 -1.50 2.98 -18.22
C VAL A 47 -1.54 3.00 -16.68
N ILE A 48 -1.89 1.87 -16.07
CA ILE A 48 -1.99 1.71 -14.61
C ILE A 48 -0.61 1.84 -13.96
N SER A 49 0.39 1.10 -14.46
CA SER A 49 1.76 1.18 -13.94
C SER A 49 2.31 2.60 -14.06
N GLY A 50 2.09 3.26 -15.21
CA GLY A 50 2.53 4.64 -15.42
C GLY A 50 1.90 5.65 -14.45
N ILE A 51 0.61 5.52 -14.13
CA ILE A 51 -0.07 6.37 -13.13
C ILE A 51 0.56 6.17 -11.75
N ILE A 52 0.78 4.92 -11.34
CA ILE A 52 1.31 4.61 -10.01
C ILE A 52 2.76 5.07 -9.89
N GLU A 53 3.60 4.76 -10.87
CA GLU A 53 5.01 5.15 -10.88
C GLU A 53 5.19 6.66 -10.88
N SER A 54 4.39 7.39 -11.65
CA SER A 54 4.40 8.86 -11.65
C SER A 54 4.07 9.42 -10.27
N ALA A 55 2.99 8.94 -9.64
CA ALA A 55 2.59 9.39 -8.30
C ALA A 55 3.63 9.04 -7.23
N LEU A 56 4.26 7.87 -7.32
CA LEU A 56 5.33 7.45 -6.41
C LEU A 56 6.61 8.26 -6.61
N SER A 57 6.98 8.58 -7.86
CA SER A 57 8.16 9.39 -8.17
C SER A 57 8.10 10.74 -7.48
N ASP A 58 6.99 11.47 -7.60
CA ASP A 58 6.79 12.76 -6.94
C ASP A 58 6.87 12.67 -5.41
N CYS A 59 6.30 11.60 -4.84
CA CYS A 59 6.35 11.37 -3.39
C CYS A 59 7.76 10.99 -2.94
N MET A 60 8.48 10.21 -3.72
CA MET A 60 9.84 9.76 -3.39
C MET A 60 10.87 10.90 -3.47
N ILE A 61 10.70 11.87 -4.36
CA ILE A 61 11.55 13.07 -4.37
C ILE A 61 11.48 13.75 -3.00
N LYS A 62 10.27 14.06 -2.53
CA LYS A 62 10.04 14.70 -1.21
C LYS A 62 10.52 13.83 -0.05
N TYR A 63 10.35 12.52 -0.14
CA TYR A 63 10.80 11.59 0.89
C TYR A 63 12.33 11.56 0.98
N LYS A 64 13.03 11.51 -0.15
CA LYS A 64 14.50 11.54 -0.23
C LYS A 64 15.08 12.87 0.27
N GLU A 65 14.45 13.99 -0.08
CA GLU A 65 14.85 15.30 0.44
C GLU A 65 14.79 15.35 1.98
N LYS A 66 13.71 14.82 2.55
CA LYS A 66 13.50 14.82 4.00
C LYS A 66 14.43 13.87 4.77
N TYR A 67 14.82 12.76 4.17
CA TYR A 67 15.60 11.70 4.80
C TYR A 67 16.91 11.40 4.05
N SER A 68 17.52 12.43 3.47
CA SER A 68 18.71 12.31 2.60
C SER A 68 19.86 11.58 3.29
N ASP A 69 20.15 11.94 4.54
CA ASP A 69 21.27 11.37 5.31
C ASP A 69 21.10 9.87 5.58
N ALA A 70 19.87 9.44 5.87
CA ALA A 70 19.57 8.04 6.09
C ALA A 70 19.61 7.25 4.77
N LEU A 71 18.98 7.79 3.72
CA LEU A 71 18.85 7.10 2.44
C LEU A 71 20.14 7.04 1.63
N SER A 72 21.07 7.98 1.82
CA SER A 72 22.41 7.95 1.20
C SER A 72 23.25 6.73 1.62
N ASN A 73 22.94 6.13 2.77
CA ASN A 73 23.60 4.94 3.28
C ASN A 73 22.93 3.63 2.84
N ILE A 74 21.77 3.72 2.15
CA ILE A 74 21.06 2.55 1.66
C ILE A 74 21.25 2.48 0.14
N ASN A 75 22.05 1.50 -0.30
CA ASN A 75 22.35 1.31 -1.72
C ASN A 75 21.52 0.17 -2.31
N TRP A 76 21.38 0.14 -3.64
CA TRP A 76 20.85 -1.00 -4.38
C TRP A 76 19.42 -1.38 -4.04
N TRP A 77 18.50 -0.39 -4.09
CA TRP A 77 17.08 -0.62 -3.90
C TRP A 77 16.25 0.04 -5.01
N LYS A 78 15.13 -0.57 -5.33
CA LYS A 78 14.20 -0.11 -6.36
C LYS A 78 12.75 -0.35 -5.95
N LEU A 79 11.82 0.18 -6.74
CA LEU A 79 10.41 -0.19 -6.65
C LEU A 79 10.29 -1.70 -6.92
N ALA A 80 9.63 -2.42 -6.02
CA ALA A 80 9.34 -3.84 -6.22
C ALA A 80 8.38 -4.03 -7.40
N ASP A 81 8.53 -5.10 -8.14
CA ASP A 81 7.78 -5.35 -9.38
C ASP A 81 6.27 -5.56 -9.14
N GLU A 82 5.87 -5.96 -7.94
CA GLU A 82 4.49 -6.27 -7.60
C GLU A 82 3.87 -5.24 -6.67
N TYR A 83 2.58 -5.01 -6.85
CA TYR A 83 1.76 -4.21 -5.96
C TYR A 83 0.40 -4.87 -5.74
N SER A 84 -0.31 -4.47 -4.70
CA SER A 84 -1.62 -5.02 -4.37
C SER A 84 -2.68 -3.92 -4.35
N PHE A 85 -3.74 -4.10 -5.14
CA PHE A 85 -4.99 -3.38 -4.96
C PHE A 85 -5.84 -4.08 -3.91
N GLN A 86 -6.47 -3.31 -3.04
CA GLN A 86 -7.31 -3.86 -1.98
C GLN A 86 -8.58 -3.02 -1.83
N LYS A 87 -9.71 -3.72 -1.77
CA LYS A 87 -11.02 -3.16 -1.48
C LYS A 87 -11.50 -3.69 -0.14
N TYR A 88 -11.94 -2.80 0.71
CA TYR A 88 -12.55 -3.09 2.00
C TYR A 88 -13.98 -2.57 1.97
N ASP A 89 -14.95 -3.44 2.28
CA ASP A 89 -16.37 -3.15 2.17
C ASP A 89 -17.09 -3.44 3.49
N GLY A 90 -17.28 -2.38 4.26
CA GLY A 90 -18.04 -2.45 5.51
C GLY A 90 -17.27 -2.84 6.76
N GLU A 91 -18.02 -3.07 7.82
CA GLU A 91 -17.53 -3.16 9.21
C GLU A 91 -16.62 -4.36 9.51
N ASN A 92 -16.71 -5.40 8.71
CA ASN A 92 -15.93 -6.62 8.93
C ASN A 92 -14.62 -6.64 8.15
N ASP A 93 -14.45 -5.75 7.18
CA ASP A 93 -13.27 -5.72 6.33
C ASP A 93 -12.17 -4.83 6.94
N GLY A 94 -10.96 -5.35 6.95
CA GLY A 94 -9.79 -4.63 7.46
C GLY A 94 -8.55 -5.51 7.48
N TYR A 95 -7.40 -4.89 7.58
CA TYR A 95 -6.18 -5.57 8.01
C TYR A 95 -6.02 -5.29 9.51
N LYS A 96 -6.66 -6.13 10.33
CA LYS A 96 -6.87 -5.91 11.77
C LYS A 96 -5.64 -6.27 12.60
N ALA A 97 -4.81 -7.19 12.11
CA ALA A 97 -3.58 -7.60 12.81
C ALA A 97 -2.52 -6.50 12.75
N TRP A 98 -1.87 -6.26 13.89
CA TRP A 98 -0.66 -5.45 13.94
C TRP A 98 0.47 -6.17 13.20
N HIS A 99 1.07 -5.50 12.21
CA HIS A 99 2.14 -6.07 11.41
C HIS A 99 3.15 -4.99 11.00
N CYS A 100 4.30 -5.45 10.55
CA CYS A 100 5.24 -4.67 9.75
C CYS A 100 5.44 -5.38 8.40
N GLU A 101 6.06 -4.69 7.47
CA GLU A 101 6.23 -5.20 6.11
C GLU A 101 7.50 -6.04 5.95
N HIS A 102 8.45 -5.87 6.87
CA HIS A 102 9.68 -6.64 6.91
C HIS A 102 9.45 -7.97 7.63
N GLY A 103 9.91 -9.07 7.04
CA GLY A 103 9.74 -10.41 7.59
C GLY A 103 10.82 -11.37 7.10
N THR A 104 10.45 -12.60 6.84
CA THR A 104 11.33 -13.65 6.31
C THR A 104 11.13 -13.85 4.80
N GLY A 105 12.06 -14.56 4.14
CA GLY A 105 11.99 -14.79 2.70
C GLY A 105 12.07 -13.50 1.89
N SER A 106 11.25 -13.35 0.87
CA SER A 106 11.26 -12.17 -0.01
C SER A 106 10.93 -10.86 0.72
N SER A 107 10.17 -10.92 1.82
CA SER A 107 9.85 -9.72 2.60
C SER A 107 11.04 -9.18 3.42
N SER A 108 12.12 -9.95 3.59
CA SER A 108 13.34 -9.48 4.24
C SER A 108 14.10 -8.41 3.43
N TYR A 109 13.84 -8.32 2.14
CA TYR A 109 14.44 -7.33 1.25
C TYR A 109 13.69 -5.99 1.22
N ARG A 110 12.50 -5.88 1.85
CA ARG A 110 11.69 -4.66 1.86
C ARG A 110 12.32 -3.59 2.73
N ILE A 111 12.53 -2.42 2.18
CA ILE A 111 13.10 -1.25 2.86
C ILE A 111 12.01 -0.26 3.25
N LEU A 112 11.19 0.14 2.27
CA LEU A 112 10.07 1.03 2.45
C LEU A 112 8.80 0.35 1.97
N ALA A 113 7.71 0.62 2.67
CA ALA A 113 6.37 0.38 2.17
C ALA A 113 5.78 1.70 1.66
N TRP A 114 4.89 1.60 0.70
CA TRP A 114 4.09 2.70 0.22
C TRP A 114 2.62 2.28 0.07
N MET A 115 1.74 3.25 0.21
CA MET A 115 0.31 3.04 0.01
C MET A 115 -0.32 4.33 -0.51
N ILE A 116 -1.28 4.18 -1.42
CA ILE A 116 -2.09 5.28 -1.93
C ILE A 116 -3.55 4.95 -1.64
N TYR A 117 -4.25 5.88 -0.97
CA TYR A 117 -5.69 5.83 -0.83
C TYR A 117 -6.35 6.32 -2.11
N LEU A 118 -7.26 5.53 -2.68
CA LEU A 118 -7.91 5.85 -3.94
C LEU A 118 -9.26 6.55 -3.76
N ASN A 119 -9.77 6.59 -2.54
CA ASN A 119 -11.00 7.32 -2.19
C ASN A 119 -10.93 7.87 -0.76
N ASP A 120 -11.82 8.79 -0.46
CA ASP A 120 -12.09 9.21 0.92
C ASP A 120 -12.88 8.11 1.64
N ALA A 121 -12.50 7.82 2.88
CA ALA A 121 -13.24 6.89 3.73
C ALA A 121 -13.13 7.28 5.20
N LYS A 122 -14.14 6.94 6.01
CA LYS A 122 -14.11 7.05 7.48
C LYS A 122 -13.24 5.95 8.09
N SER A 123 -12.00 5.85 7.64
CA SER A 123 -11.03 4.80 7.88
C SER A 123 -9.62 5.35 7.74
N GLY A 124 -8.61 4.47 7.80
CA GLY A 124 -7.22 4.87 7.64
C GLY A 124 -6.24 3.75 7.93
N THR A 125 -5.04 4.17 8.36
CA THR A 125 -3.98 3.29 8.84
C THR A 125 -3.51 3.79 10.20
N GLU A 126 -3.59 2.95 11.21
CA GLU A 126 -3.12 3.21 12.56
C GLU A 126 -1.69 2.70 12.70
N PHE A 127 -0.80 3.55 13.17
CA PHE A 127 0.57 3.21 13.53
C PHE A 127 0.71 3.17 15.04
N ARG A 128 1.45 2.18 15.57
CA ARG A 128 1.58 2.00 17.01
C ARG A 128 2.23 3.20 17.73
N HIS A 129 3.19 3.81 17.08
CA HIS A 129 4.02 4.87 17.65
C HIS A 129 3.94 6.21 16.91
N TYR A 130 3.00 6.34 15.96
CA TYR A 130 2.82 7.54 15.15
C TYR A 130 1.34 7.87 15.01
N PRO A 131 0.99 9.11 14.63
CA PRO A 131 -0.40 9.48 14.41
C PRO A 131 -1.08 8.61 13.33
N THR A 132 -2.35 8.32 13.56
CA THR A 132 -3.20 7.63 12.57
C THR A 132 -3.32 8.47 11.29
N ILE A 133 -3.11 7.84 10.16
CA ILE A 133 -3.28 8.46 8.84
C ILE A 133 -4.69 8.17 8.35
N ARG A 134 -5.48 9.22 8.15
CA ARG A 134 -6.85 9.09 7.60
C ARG A 134 -6.83 8.83 6.11
N ALA A 135 -7.73 7.98 5.64
CA ALA A 135 -7.95 7.75 4.24
C ALA A 135 -8.44 9.03 3.55
N LYS A 136 -7.68 9.51 2.58
CA LYS A 136 -8.02 10.66 1.75
C LYS A 136 -7.61 10.35 0.31
N MET A 137 -8.52 10.55 -0.62
CA MET A 137 -8.29 10.30 -2.05
C MET A 137 -6.98 10.96 -2.53
N GLY A 138 -6.17 10.18 -3.23
CA GLY A 138 -4.89 10.60 -3.78
C GLY A 138 -3.74 10.72 -2.75
N ARG A 139 -4.00 10.51 -1.45
CA ARG A 139 -2.94 10.55 -0.42
C ARG A 139 -2.01 9.37 -0.58
N CYS A 140 -0.73 9.67 -0.80
CA CYS A 140 0.36 8.70 -0.74
C CYS A 140 1.01 8.74 0.65
N VAL A 141 1.30 7.57 1.20
CA VAL A 141 2.04 7.40 2.46
C VAL A 141 3.23 6.50 2.18
N ILE A 142 4.41 6.88 2.66
CA ILE A 142 5.65 6.10 2.55
C ILE A 142 6.24 5.98 3.95
N TRP A 143 6.61 4.75 4.35
CA TRP A 143 7.19 4.49 5.66
C TRP A 143 8.21 3.35 5.62
N PRO A 144 9.17 3.29 6.56
CA PRO A 144 10.08 2.16 6.71
C PRO A 144 9.34 0.84 6.89
N ALA A 145 9.74 -0.19 6.17
CA ALA A 145 9.14 -1.52 6.26
C ALA A 145 9.36 -2.21 7.61
N ALA A 146 10.30 -1.71 8.40
CA ALA A 146 10.80 -2.32 9.64
C ALA A 146 9.76 -2.33 10.78
N TRP A 147 10.06 -3.13 11.81
CA TRP A 147 9.24 -3.30 13.03
C TRP A 147 8.99 -2.00 13.82
N THR A 148 9.78 -0.95 13.61
CA THR A 148 9.56 0.38 14.18
C THR A 148 8.27 1.02 13.71
N HIS A 149 7.69 0.54 12.61
CA HIS A 149 6.47 1.06 12.01
C HIS A 149 5.36 0.00 12.00
N LEU A 150 5.15 -0.67 13.16
CA LEU A 150 3.99 -1.53 13.36
C LEU A 150 2.71 -0.75 13.08
N HIS A 151 1.87 -1.32 12.22
CA HIS A 151 0.63 -0.70 11.80
C HIS A 151 -0.47 -1.72 11.54
N LYS A 152 -1.70 -1.22 11.43
CA LYS A 152 -2.89 -1.98 11.02
C LYS A 152 -3.85 -1.07 10.27
N GLY A 153 -4.73 -1.66 9.48
CA GLY A 153 -5.84 -0.94 8.86
C GLY A 153 -6.91 -0.58 9.89
N VAL A 154 -7.36 0.65 9.87
CA VAL A 154 -8.60 1.02 10.54
C VAL A 154 -9.76 0.50 9.69
N THR A 155 -10.64 -0.31 10.28
CA THR A 155 -11.82 -0.85 9.60
C THR A 155 -12.76 0.30 9.21
N PRO A 156 -13.26 0.38 7.97
CA PRO A 156 -14.30 1.34 7.66
C PRO A 156 -15.60 0.94 8.38
N ASN A 157 -16.15 1.87 9.17
CA ASN A 157 -17.42 1.61 9.86
C ASN A 157 -18.59 1.60 8.86
N GLU A 158 -18.44 2.29 7.75
CA GLU A 158 -19.40 2.36 6.65
C GLU A 158 -18.67 2.73 5.36
N GLY A 159 -19.25 2.29 4.23
CA GLY A 159 -18.74 2.60 2.90
C GLY A 159 -17.49 1.81 2.51
N LEU A 160 -16.94 2.19 1.38
CA LEU A 160 -15.83 1.51 0.72
C LEU A 160 -14.51 2.21 1.03
N LYS A 161 -13.44 1.41 1.15
CA LYS A 161 -12.06 1.90 1.14
C LYS A 161 -11.28 1.14 0.07
N TYR A 162 -10.72 1.89 -0.88
CA TYR A 162 -9.79 1.37 -1.88
C TYR A 162 -8.40 1.87 -1.61
N ILE A 163 -7.44 0.96 -1.63
CA ILE A 163 -6.02 1.29 -1.56
C ILE A 163 -5.24 0.53 -2.62
N ILE A 164 -4.08 1.08 -2.95
CA ILE A 164 -3.04 0.36 -3.65
C ILE A 164 -1.76 0.46 -2.81
N THR A 165 -1.04 -0.63 -2.67
CA THR A 165 0.16 -0.71 -1.83
C THR A 165 1.23 -1.58 -2.44
N GLY A 166 2.48 -1.31 -2.09
CA GLY A 166 3.65 -2.05 -2.53
C GLY A 166 4.89 -1.65 -1.74
N TRP A 167 6.05 -1.98 -2.28
CA TRP A 167 7.31 -1.84 -1.56
C TRP A 167 8.42 -1.27 -2.43
N PHE A 168 9.41 -0.68 -1.79
CA PHE A 168 10.75 -0.53 -2.32
C PHE A 168 11.64 -1.58 -1.63
N SER A 169 12.40 -2.32 -2.40
CA SER A 169 13.18 -3.46 -1.92
C SER A 169 14.60 -3.46 -2.47
N HIS A 170 15.52 -4.09 -1.73
CA HIS A 170 16.80 -4.52 -2.30
C HIS A 170 16.55 -5.55 -3.41
N PHE A 171 17.52 -5.70 -4.33
CA PHE A 171 17.51 -6.66 -5.45
C PHE A 171 18.85 -7.39 -5.53
#